data_e83e1fff7abd8ecd3253454ced2b13b8
#
_entry.id   e83e1fff7abd8ecd3253454ced2b13b8
#
_cell.length_a   1.000
_cell.length_b   1.000
_cell.length_c   1.000
_cell.angle_alpha   90.00
_cell.angle_beta   90.00
_cell.angle_gamma   90.00
#
_symmetry.space_group_name_H-M   'P 1'
#
loop_
_entity.id
_entity.type
_entity.pdbx_description
1 polymer ?
#
loop_
_entity_poly.entity_id
_entity_poly.type
_entity_poly.pdbx_seq_one_letter_code
_entity_poly.pdbx_strand_id
1 'polypeptide(L)'
;MQASRFGDLYVGIGSDATYLEYKHRKPMFPQEERLFMVKSIRYVKDAFINAGSGVIDFLPTLDLVCPDIFVVNAEGGSDEKRRICEERGIQYVELQRTPHEGLQARSSSSLKAALGAVPEKKAEEGIPTRIDIAGTWIDQPYVSVYHPGWAITLSVEPTFDIRDRCGLSTSTRNAIRKIWPVKLPKMDPEMLARLVFCFENNPEREAGHISGAQDAIGICMPGLARHYYDNSFWPKKIENTVDEMTMRFLENHIVLIPLEPRRQGCSVVDGKSIDAAKVEALANAAEACWDAILRHDLAGFAE
;
A
#
# COMPACT_ATOMS: atom_id res chain seq x y z
N MET A 1 -32.08 -0.71 -4.56
CA MET A 1 -32.95 -1.89 -4.35
C MET A 1 -33.15 -2.23 -2.86
N GLN A 2 -32.11 -2.45 -2.02
CA GLN A 2 -32.36 -2.67 -0.58
C GLN A 2 -32.98 -1.44 0.10
N ALA A 3 -32.39 -0.25 -0.10
CA ALA A 3 -32.89 1.00 0.47
C ALA A 3 -34.32 1.36 0.03
N SER A 4 -34.70 1.06 -1.21
CA SER A 4 -36.07 1.36 -1.71
C SER A 4 -37.17 0.52 -1.07
N ARG A 5 -36.83 -0.44 -0.20
CA ARG A 5 -37.81 -1.20 0.60
C ARG A 5 -38.38 -0.39 1.77
N PHE A 6 -37.71 0.69 2.14
CA PHE A 6 -38.14 1.57 3.23
C PHE A 6 -39.11 2.66 2.77
N GLY A 7 -39.28 2.88 1.47
CA GLY A 7 -40.17 3.90 0.93
C GLY A 7 -39.63 4.57 -0.33
N ASP A 8 -40.04 5.79 -0.56
CA ASP A 8 -39.57 6.64 -1.66
C ASP A 8 -38.07 6.94 -1.49
N LEU A 9 -37.24 6.49 -2.41
CA LEU A 9 -35.81 6.61 -2.31
C LEU A 9 -35.30 7.89 -2.99
N TYR A 10 -34.73 8.77 -2.19
CA TYR A 10 -33.97 9.95 -2.62
C TYR A 10 -32.49 9.71 -2.44
N VAL A 11 -31.63 10.11 -3.40
CA VAL A 11 -30.21 9.82 -3.36
C VAL A 11 -29.37 11.09 -3.42
N GLY A 12 -28.60 11.36 -2.37
CA GLY A 12 -27.57 12.41 -2.36
C GLY A 12 -26.26 11.87 -2.97
N ILE A 13 -25.66 12.64 -3.88
CA ILE A 13 -24.39 12.33 -4.53
C ILE A 13 -23.37 13.39 -4.14
N GLY A 14 -22.19 12.97 -3.68
CA GLY A 14 -21.10 13.92 -3.41
C GLY A 14 -20.71 14.70 -4.68
N SER A 15 -20.46 16.01 -4.53
CA SER A 15 -19.98 16.86 -5.62
C SER A 15 -18.60 16.46 -6.12
N ASP A 16 -18.20 16.94 -7.30
CA ASP A 16 -16.83 16.74 -7.81
C ASP A 16 -15.79 17.39 -6.89
N ALA A 17 -16.14 18.50 -6.24
CA ALA A 17 -15.30 19.17 -5.25
C ALA A 17 -15.08 18.28 -4.02
N THR A 18 -16.14 17.72 -3.43
CA THR A 18 -16.07 16.78 -2.32
C THR A 18 -15.27 15.52 -2.72
N TYR A 19 -15.47 15.02 -3.92
CA TYR A 19 -14.72 13.86 -4.41
C TYR A 19 -13.22 14.16 -4.55
N LEU A 20 -12.87 15.34 -5.06
CA LEU A 20 -11.48 15.78 -5.17
C LEU A 20 -10.81 15.95 -3.80
N GLU A 21 -11.54 16.52 -2.83
CA GLU A 21 -11.08 16.68 -1.45
C GLU A 21 -10.72 15.34 -0.81
N TYR A 22 -11.60 14.32 -0.92
CA TYR A 22 -11.40 13.03 -0.27
C TYR A 22 -10.52 12.05 -1.03
N LYS A 23 -10.59 12.06 -2.35
CA LYS A 23 -9.89 11.07 -3.18
C LYS A 23 -8.65 11.63 -3.85
N HIS A 24 -8.37 12.93 -3.66
CA HIS A 24 -7.26 13.66 -4.27
C HIS A 24 -7.15 13.48 -5.79
N ARG A 25 -8.27 13.17 -6.44
CA ARG A 25 -8.37 12.97 -7.89
C ARG A 25 -9.76 13.34 -8.39
N LYS A 26 -9.87 13.71 -9.65
CA LYS A 26 -11.19 13.92 -10.29
C LYS A 26 -11.94 12.59 -10.42
N PRO A 27 -13.27 12.59 -10.29
CA PRO A 27 -14.06 11.41 -10.61
C PRO A 27 -13.96 11.07 -12.12
N MET A 28 -14.17 9.81 -12.47
CA MET A 28 -14.19 9.38 -13.89
C MET A 28 -15.37 9.99 -14.65
N PHE A 29 -16.52 10.06 -13.98
CA PHE A 29 -17.73 10.69 -14.51
C PHE A 29 -18.01 11.99 -13.75
N PRO A 30 -18.18 13.13 -14.44
CA PRO A 30 -18.61 14.38 -13.82
C PRO A 30 -19.89 14.21 -12.98
N GLN A 31 -20.09 15.09 -12.02
CA GLN A 31 -21.23 14.99 -11.11
C GLN A 31 -22.58 14.99 -11.84
N GLU A 32 -22.70 15.69 -12.96
CA GLU A 32 -23.92 15.75 -13.78
C GLU A 32 -24.22 14.40 -14.43
N GLU A 33 -23.22 13.71 -14.95
CA GLU A 33 -23.38 12.37 -15.52
C GLU A 33 -23.71 11.35 -14.42
N ARG A 34 -23.07 11.45 -13.25
CA ARG A 34 -23.36 10.59 -12.09
C ARG A 34 -24.80 10.81 -11.61
N LEU A 35 -25.25 12.07 -11.61
CA LEU A 35 -26.63 12.42 -11.28
C LEU A 35 -27.61 11.80 -12.27
N PHE A 36 -27.34 11.96 -13.57
CA PHE A 36 -28.16 11.37 -14.64
C PHE A 36 -28.27 9.84 -14.49
N MET A 37 -27.13 9.16 -14.29
CA MET A 37 -27.12 7.71 -14.10
C MET A 37 -27.95 7.28 -12.88
N VAL A 38 -27.83 7.98 -11.76
CA VAL A 38 -28.57 7.63 -10.53
C VAL A 38 -30.07 7.90 -10.70
N LYS A 39 -30.47 9.00 -11.33
CA LYS A 39 -31.88 9.30 -11.65
C LYS A 39 -32.50 8.27 -12.59
N SER A 40 -31.72 7.63 -13.43
CA SER A 40 -32.19 6.58 -14.37
C SER A 40 -32.45 5.22 -13.68
N ILE A 41 -32.11 5.08 -12.40
CA ILE A 41 -32.35 3.84 -11.66
C ILE A 41 -33.82 3.76 -11.25
N ARG A 42 -34.55 2.75 -11.72
CA ARG A 42 -35.99 2.59 -11.53
C ARG A 42 -36.48 2.62 -10.06
N TYR A 43 -35.57 2.43 -9.09
CA TYR A 43 -35.89 2.44 -7.67
C TYR A 43 -35.67 3.81 -7.00
N VAL A 44 -35.09 4.77 -7.73
CA VAL A 44 -34.78 6.11 -7.26
C VAL A 44 -35.91 7.04 -7.69
N LYS A 45 -36.51 7.72 -6.73
CA LYS A 45 -37.57 8.72 -6.97
C LYS A 45 -36.97 10.02 -7.46
N ASP A 46 -35.90 10.47 -6.81
CA ASP A 46 -35.09 11.60 -7.27
C ASP A 46 -33.68 11.53 -6.69
N ALA A 47 -32.75 12.31 -7.27
CA ALA A 47 -31.38 12.41 -6.81
C ALA A 47 -30.86 13.84 -6.88
N PHE A 48 -29.91 14.19 -6.02
CA PHE A 48 -29.37 15.53 -5.86
C PHE A 48 -27.83 15.47 -5.74
N ILE A 49 -27.17 16.52 -6.23
CA ILE A 49 -25.77 16.76 -5.91
C ILE A 49 -25.74 17.45 -4.55
N ASN A 50 -25.00 16.85 -3.60
CA ASN A 50 -24.83 17.45 -2.27
C ASN A 50 -24.12 18.80 -2.39
N ALA A 51 -24.70 19.83 -1.77
CA ALA A 51 -24.16 21.20 -1.84
C ALA A 51 -23.21 21.54 -0.67
N GLY A 52 -23.05 20.64 0.30
CA GLY A 52 -22.12 20.80 1.41
C GLY A 52 -20.70 20.42 1.06
N SER A 53 -19.85 20.35 2.07
CA SER A 53 -18.45 19.93 1.98
C SER A 53 -18.10 18.93 3.08
N GLY A 54 -17.00 18.22 2.89
CA GLY A 54 -16.53 17.28 3.90
C GLY A 54 -17.40 16.04 4.09
N VAL A 55 -17.28 15.39 5.24
CA VAL A 55 -18.02 14.15 5.60
C VAL A 55 -19.52 14.39 5.71
N ILE A 56 -19.92 15.64 5.91
CA ILE A 56 -21.29 16.08 6.12
C ILE A 56 -21.86 16.86 4.93
N ASP A 57 -21.31 16.66 3.72
CA ASP A 57 -21.72 17.33 2.49
C ASP A 57 -23.21 17.19 2.17
N PHE A 58 -23.85 16.17 2.74
CA PHE A 58 -25.25 15.83 2.56
C PHE A 58 -26.22 16.70 3.37
N LEU A 59 -25.78 17.52 4.34
CA LEU A 59 -26.67 18.28 5.23
C LEU A 59 -27.68 19.18 4.49
N PRO A 60 -27.27 19.99 3.50
CA PRO A 60 -28.24 20.81 2.76
C PRO A 60 -29.28 19.96 2.01
N THR A 61 -28.88 18.79 1.52
CA THR A 61 -29.80 17.86 0.85
C THR A 61 -30.75 17.20 1.84
N LEU A 62 -30.27 16.88 3.04
CA LEU A 62 -31.09 16.36 4.14
C LEU A 62 -32.17 17.35 4.56
N ASP A 63 -31.81 18.62 4.69
CA ASP A 63 -32.74 19.69 5.03
C ASP A 63 -33.77 19.96 3.94
N LEU A 64 -33.42 19.74 2.67
CA LEU A 64 -34.32 19.86 1.53
C LEU A 64 -35.32 18.70 1.43
N VAL A 65 -34.85 17.47 1.68
CA VAL A 65 -35.65 16.24 1.50
C VAL A 65 -36.48 15.93 2.73
N CYS A 66 -36.00 16.29 3.92
CA CYS A 66 -36.60 15.99 5.21
C CYS A 66 -37.02 14.51 5.33
N PRO A 67 -36.06 13.56 5.20
CA PRO A 67 -36.41 12.15 5.18
C PRO A 67 -36.74 11.59 6.55
N ASP A 68 -37.61 10.61 6.62
CA ASP A 68 -37.89 9.85 7.83
C ASP A 68 -36.76 8.88 8.17
N ILE A 69 -36.08 8.38 7.13
CA ILE A 69 -35.02 7.36 7.25
C ILE A 69 -33.80 7.77 6.46
N PHE A 70 -32.64 7.78 7.10
CA PHE A 70 -31.34 7.98 6.45
C PHE A 70 -30.60 6.65 6.33
N VAL A 71 -30.34 6.25 5.10
CA VAL A 71 -29.75 4.94 4.79
C VAL A 71 -28.32 5.10 4.28
N VAL A 72 -27.40 4.38 4.88
CA VAL A 72 -26.01 4.27 4.41
C VAL A 72 -25.62 2.81 4.23
N ASN A 73 -24.59 2.56 3.43
CA ASN A 73 -23.92 1.25 3.48
C ASN A 73 -22.94 1.23 4.67
N ALA A 74 -22.60 0.04 5.17
CA ALA A 74 -21.73 -0.13 6.32
C ALA A 74 -20.36 0.58 6.16
N GLU A 75 -19.82 0.64 4.93
CA GLU A 75 -18.58 1.35 4.63
C GLU A 75 -18.71 2.89 4.69
N GLY A 76 -19.91 3.42 4.57
CA GLY A 76 -20.22 4.86 4.57
C GLY A 76 -20.82 5.35 5.90
N GLY A 77 -20.98 4.46 6.89
CA GLY A 77 -21.45 4.78 8.23
C GLY A 77 -20.41 5.59 9.02
N SER A 78 -20.89 6.44 9.93
CA SER A 78 -20.05 7.10 10.94
C SER A 78 -20.90 7.53 12.14
N ASP A 79 -20.26 7.64 13.30
CA ASP A 79 -20.93 8.09 14.53
C ASP A 79 -21.46 9.52 14.39
N GLU A 80 -20.76 10.37 13.64
CA GLU A 80 -21.20 11.73 13.37
C GLU A 80 -22.53 11.77 12.59
N LYS A 81 -22.66 10.94 11.54
CA LYS A 81 -23.90 10.82 10.76
C LYS A 81 -25.03 10.28 11.60
N ARG A 82 -24.75 9.30 12.46
CA ARG A 82 -25.73 8.73 13.40
C ARG A 82 -26.25 9.80 14.35
N ARG A 83 -25.34 10.55 14.99
CA ARG A 83 -25.70 11.63 15.89
C ARG A 83 -26.54 12.71 15.22
N ILE A 84 -26.18 13.14 14.01
CA ILE A 84 -26.93 14.12 13.23
C ILE A 84 -28.38 13.64 12.97
N CYS A 85 -28.54 12.36 12.64
CA CYS A 85 -29.87 11.78 12.44
C CYS A 85 -30.67 11.72 13.73
N GLU A 86 -30.07 11.31 14.85
CA GLU A 86 -30.72 11.27 16.19
C GLU A 86 -31.18 12.66 16.63
N GLU A 87 -30.34 13.69 16.49
CA GLU A 87 -30.67 15.08 16.82
C GLU A 87 -31.87 15.63 16.00
N ARG A 88 -32.08 15.07 14.79
CA ARG A 88 -33.17 15.46 13.88
C ARG A 88 -34.39 14.52 13.92
N GLY A 89 -34.34 13.48 14.75
CA GLY A 89 -35.43 12.49 14.83
C GLY A 89 -35.53 11.60 13.59
N ILE A 90 -34.44 11.49 12.81
CA ILE A 90 -34.37 10.68 11.59
C ILE A 90 -33.86 9.28 11.96
N GLN A 91 -34.53 8.25 11.49
CA GLN A 91 -34.08 6.87 11.69
C GLN A 91 -32.79 6.61 10.88
N TYR A 92 -31.71 6.23 11.54
CA TYR A 92 -30.45 5.87 10.89
C TYR A 92 -30.38 4.36 10.62
N VAL A 93 -30.14 3.96 9.38
CA VAL A 93 -30.07 2.55 8.95
C VAL A 93 -28.78 2.26 8.19
N GLU A 94 -28.04 1.26 8.66
CA GLU A 94 -26.87 0.75 7.96
C GLU A 94 -27.21 -0.54 7.21
N LEU A 95 -26.91 -0.58 5.92
CA LEU A 95 -27.13 -1.75 5.06
C LEU A 95 -25.81 -2.42 4.68
N GLN A 96 -25.80 -3.74 4.77
CA GLN A 96 -24.69 -4.52 4.24
C GLN A 96 -24.76 -4.53 2.71
N ARG A 97 -23.60 -4.36 2.08
CA ARG A 97 -23.47 -4.42 0.63
C ARG A 97 -23.53 -5.87 0.16
N THR A 98 -24.70 -6.35 -0.12
CA THR A 98 -24.91 -7.69 -0.69
C THR A 98 -25.24 -7.61 -2.17
N PRO A 99 -24.57 -8.39 -3.05
CA PRO A 99 -24.97 -8.49 -4.45
C PRO A 99 -26.41 -9.02 -4.56
N HIS A 100 -27.09 -8.63 -5.64
CA HIS A 100 -28.37 -9.26 -5.97
C HIS A 100 -28.13 -10.74 -6.28
N GLU A 101 -29.09 -11.58 -5.97
CA GLU A 101 -29.07 -13.01 -6.25
C GLU A 101 -28.65 -13.28 -7.71
N GLY A 102 -27.67 -14.16 -7.91
CA GLY A 102 -27.10 -14.50 -9.20
C GLY A 102 -26.04 -13.50 -9.73
N LEU A 103 -25.75 -12.39 -9.03
CA LEU A 103 -24.70 -11.44 -9.41
C LEU A 103 -23.45 -11.57 -8.54
N GLN A 104 -22.29 -11.40 -9.14
CA GLN A 104 -21.03 -11.36 -8.41
C GLN A 104 -20.84 -10.02 -7.70
N ALA A 105 -20.22 -10.05 -6.51
CA ALA A 105 -19.75 -8.84 -5.86
C ALA A 105 -18.67 -8.17 -6.70
N ARG A 106 -18.87 -6.89 -7.03
CA ARG A 106 -17.89 -6.09 -7.79
C ARG A 106 -17.65 -4.76 -7.09
N SER A 107 -16.40 -4.35 -7.07
CA SER A 107 -16.01 -3.00 -6.62
C SER A 107 -15.61 -2.14 -7.80
N SER A 108 -15.61 -0.83 -7.64
CA SER A 108 -15.08 0.08 -8.66
C SER A 108 -13.61 -0.20 -8.97
N SER A 109 -12.85 -0.63 -7.98
CA SER A 109 -11.43 -1.01 -8.15
C SER A 109 -11.30 -2.29 -8.98
N SER A 110 -12.11 -3.32 -8.69
CA SER A 110 -12.09 -4.57 -9.48
C SER A 110 -12.57 -4.37 -10.91
N LEU A 111 -13.54 -3.48 -11.14
CA LEU A 111 -13.99 -3.15 -12.49
C LEU A 111 -12.92 -2.38 -13.28
N LYS A 112 -12.22 -1.44 -12.64
CA LYS A 112 -11.11 -0.72 -13.26
C LYS A 112 -9.98 -1.64 -13.65
N ALA A 113 -9.60 -2.56 -12.75
CA ALA A 113 -8.59 -3.57 -13.03
C ALA A 113 -8.99 -4.48 -14.21
N ALA A 114 -10.25 -4.93 -14.25
CA ALA A 114 -10.76 -5.78 -15.34
C ALA A 114 -10.84 -5.07 -16.70
N LEU A 115 -10.98 -3.74 -16.70
CA LEU A 115 -11.00 -2.93 -17.93
C LEU A 115 -9.60 -2.49 -18.39
N GLY A 116 -8.53 -2.96 -17.71
CA GLY A 116 -7.16 -2.49 -17.98
C GLY A 116 -6.98 -0.99 -17.69
N ALA A 117 -7.99 -0.34 -17.12
CA ALA A 117 -7.86 0.97 -16.54
C ALA A 117 -7.05 0.78 -15.24
N VAL A 118 -5.73 0.61 -15.38
CA VAL A 118 -4.83 0.96 -14.29
C VAL A 118 -5.30 2.35 -13.85
N PRO A 119 -5.67 2.57 -12.57
CA PRO A 119 -5.88 3.92 -12.10
C PRO A 119 -4.69 4.70 -12.63
N GLU A 120 -4.89 5.86 -13.26
CA GLU A 120 -3.83 6.84 -13.31
C GLU A 120 -3.48 7.07 -11.84
N LYS A 121 -2.58 6.21 -11.32
CA LYS A 121 -1.81 6.59 -10.18
C LYS A 121 -1.19 7.88 -10.68
N LYS A 122 -1.59 9.04 -10.14
CA LYS A 122 -0.67 10.15 -10.03
C LYS A 122 0.62 9.46 -9.70
N ALA A 123 1.66 9.58 -10.56
CA ALA A 123 2.98 9.09 -10.25
C ALA A 123 3.20 9.55 -8.83
N GLU A 124 2.99 8.66 -7.86
CA GLU A 124 2.92 9.05 -6.48
C GLU A 124 4.31 9.56 -6.21
N GLU A 125 4.37 10.84 -5.96
CA GLU A 125 5.53 11.57 -5.57
C GLU A 125 6.04 10.85 -4.32
N GLY A 126 6.81 9.80 -4.51
CA GLY A 126 7.24 8.98 -3.41
C GLY A 126 8.42 8.10 -3.75
N ILE A 127 9.23 7.86 -2.75
CA ILE A 127 10.33 6.92 -2.82
C ILE A 127 9.77 5.56 -2.44
N PRO A 128 9.96 4.51 -3.25
CA PRO A 128 9.50 3.16 -2.95
C PRO A 128 9.91 2.72 -1.55
N THR A 129 9.12 1.82 -0.99
CA THR A 129 9.42 1.15 0.27
C THR A 129 9.86 -0.25 -0.03
N ARG A 130 10.87 -0.76 0.66
CA ARG A 130 11.26 -2.16 0.51
C ARG A 130 10.72 -3.01 1.65
N ILE A 131 10.39 -4.25 1.35
CA ILE A 131 10.09 -5.31 2.32
C ILE A 131 11.19 -6.35 2.20
N ASP A 132 11.72 -6.80 3.33
CA ASP A 132 12.59 -7.98 3.38
C ASP A 132 11.72 -9.22 3.40
N ILE A 133 11.94 -10.11 2.45
CA ILE A 133 11.24 -11.39 2.36
C ILE A 133 12.03 -12.47 3.07
N ALA A 134 13.31 -12.62 2.73
CA ALA A 134 14.20 -13.62 3.33
C ALA A 134 15.68 -13.21 3.24
N GLY A 135 16.54 -13.88 3.98
CA GLY A 135 17.99 -13.64 3.92
C GLY A 135 18.44 -12.31 4.52
N THR A 136 17.63 -11.67 5.36
CA THR A 136 17.96 -10.41 6.04
C THR A 136 19.26 -10.52 6.83
N TRP A 137 20.13 -9.51 6.71
CA TRP A 137 21.47 -9.41 7.33
C TRP A 137 22.60 -10.11 6.58
N ILE A 138 22.34 -10.92 5.58
CA ILE A 138 23.39 -11.54 4.75
C ILE A 138 24.23 -10.50 3.99
N ASP A 139 23.68 -9.28 3.78
CA ASP A 139 24.35 -8.12 3.18
C ASP A 139 25.44 -7.50 4.09
N GLN A 140 25.59 -8.01 5.30
CA GLN A 140 26.67 -7.59 6.21
C GLN A 140 27.84 -8.56 6.11
N PRO A 141 29.06 -8.09 5.85
CA PRO A 141 30.26 -8.95 5.74
C PRO A 141 30.49 -9.82 6.97
N TYR A 142 30.20 -9.29 8.18
CA TYR A 142 30.36 -10.05 9.42
C TYR A 142 29.33 -11.20 9.57
N VAL A 143 28.32 -11.26 8.69
CA VAL A 143 27.37 -12.37 8.57
C VAL A 143 27.78 -13.27 7.42
N SER A 144 27.92 -12.72 6.19
CA SER A 144 28.20 -13.51 4.98
C SER A 144 29.61 -14.11 4.96
N VAL A 145 30.50 -13.72 5.88
CA VAL A 145 31.78 -14.37 6.08
C VAL A 145 31.66 -15.84 6.54
N TYR A 146 30.58 -16.16 7.26
CA TYR A 146 30.32 -17.52 7.74
C TYR A 146 29.74 -18.42 6.65
N HIS A 147 28.85 -17.88 5.82
CA HIS A 147 28.27 -18.55 4.66
C HIS A 147 27.74 -17.51 3.68
N PRO A 148 28.13 -17.57 2.40
CA PRO A 148 27.56 -16.67 1.41
C PRO A 148 26.10 -17.02 1.11
N GLY A 149 25.31 -16.04 0.65
CA GLY A 149 23.89 -16.29 0.40
C GLY A 149 23.15 -15.13 -0.24
N TRP A 150 21.87 -15.34 -0.45
CA TRP A 150 20.96 -14.38 -1.04
C TRP A 150 20.17 -13.61 0.02
N ALA A 151 20.02 -12.32 -0.16
CA ALA A 151 18.96 -11.54 0.44
C ALA A 151 17.86 -11.30 -0.60
N ILE A 152 16.60 -11.37 -0.18
CA ILE A 152 15.44 -11.20 -1.05
C ILE A 152 14.64 -9.99 -0.56
N THR A 153 14.40 -9.06 -1.47
CA THR A 153 13.66 -7.83 -1.20
C THR A 153 12.55 -7.61 -2.22
N LEU A 154 11.43 -7.05 -1.77
CA LEU A 154 10.33 -6.62 -2.62
C LEU A 154 10.23 -5.09 -2.56
N SER A 155 10.30 -4.44 -3.72
CA SER A 155 10.05 -3.02 -3.86
C SER A 155 8.54 -2.77 -3.94
N VAL A 156 8.03 -1.95 -3.04
CA VAL A 156 6.60 -1.61 -2.97
C VAL A 156 6.42 -0.12 -3.18
N GLU A 157 5.47 0.24 -4.00
CA GLU A 157 5.10 1.63 -4.17
C GLU A 157 4.53 2.19 -2.87
N PRO A 158 4.90 3.42 -2.48
CA PRO A 158 4.38 4.03 -1.27
C PRO A 158 2.89 4.33 -1.44
N THR A 159 2.05 3.55 -0.77
CA THR A 159 0.59 3.77 -0.74
C THR A 159 0.14 4.58 0.47
N PHE A 160 1.03 4.81 1.43
CA PHE A 160 0.81 5.57 2.65
C PHE A 160 2.12 6.20 3.13
N ASP A 161 2.00 7.29 3.88
CA ASP A 161 3.15 8.00 4.44
C ASP A 161 3.63 7.31 5.72
N ILE A 162 4.72 6.56 5.59
CA ILE A 162 5.38 5.94 6.74
C ILE A 162 6.38 6.93 7.30
N ARG A 163 6.03 7.63 8.37
CA ARG A 163 6.83 8.72 8.96
C ARG A 163 7.84 8.24 9.98
N ASP A 164 7.53 7.15 10.70
CA ASP A 164 8.32 6.67 11.83
C ASP A 164 9.26 5.51 11.49
N ARG A 165 10.17 5.20 12.40
CA ARG A 165 11.10 4.08 12.28
C ARG A 165 10.37 2.75 12.38
N CYS A 166 9.93 2.23 11.26
CA CYS A 166 9.13 1.01 11.16
C CYS A 166 9.87 -0.20 10.55
N GLY A 167 11.19 -0.11 10.35
CA GLY A 167 11.97 -1.20 9.75
C GLY A 167 11.83 -1.33 8.23
N LEU A 168 11.19 -0.37 7.56
CA LEU A 168 11.00 -0.37 6.11
C LEU A 168 11.99 0.59 5.41
N SER A 169 13.29 0.41 5.65
CA SER A 169 14.37 1.22 5.08
C SER A 169 14.23 2.73 5.33
N THR A 170 13.75 3.12 6.50
CA THR A 170 13.45 4.53 6.80
C THR A 170 14.71 5.40 6.72
N SER A 171 15.88 4.91 7.17
CA SER A 171 17.16 5.64 7.11
C SER A 171 17.58 5.91 5.67
N THR A 172 17.55 4.88 4.83
CA THR A 172 17.93 4.96 3.41
C THR A 172 16.96 5.85 2.64
N ARG A 173 15.64 5.73 2.87
CA ARG A 173 14.64 6.61 2.27
C ARG A 173 14.82 8.07 2.68
N ASN A 174 15.18 8.34 3.93
CA ASN A 174 15.49 9.69 4.40
C ASN A 174 16.80 10.23 3.78
N ALA A 175 17.79 9.39 3.54
CA ALA A 175 19.00 9.76 2.80
C ALA A 175 18.66 10.11 1.35
N ILE A 176 17.84 9.30 0.68
CA ILE A 176 17.37 9.52 -0.68
C ILE A 176 16.62 10.85 -0.80
N ARG A 177 15.70 11.16 0.14
CA ARG A 177 14.90 12.42 0.13
C ARG A 177 15.76 13.68 0.22
N LYS A 178 16.97 13.60 0.75
CA LYS A 178 17.90 14.73 0.78
C LYS A 178 18.46 15.08 -0.60
N ILE A 179 18.55 14.07 -1.49
CA ILE A 179 19.06 14.24 -2.86
C ILE A 179 17.87 14.44 -3.83
N TRP A 180 16.86 13.58 -3.71
CA TRP A 180 15.67 13.56 -4.55
C TRP A 180 14.40 13.63 -3.67
N PRO A 181 13.93 14.84 -3.33
CA PRO A 181 12.87 15.01 -2.32
C PRO A 181 11.50 14.49 -2.77
N VAL A 182 11.27 14.33 -4.08
CA VAL A 182 9.96 13.98 -4.63
C VAL A 182 9.93 12.52 -5.12
N LYS A 183 10.83 12.15 -6.02
CA LYS A 183 10.87 10.82 -6.66
C LYS A 183 12.28 10.45 -7.07
N LEU A 184 12.51 9.16 -7.27
CA LEU A 184 13.77 8.66 -7.83
C LEU A 184 13.95 9.11 -9.30
N PRO A 185 15.18 9.42 -9.74
CA PRO A 185 15.46 9.72 -11.12
C PRO A 185 15.27 8.47 -12.00
N LYS A 186 14.94 8.70 -13.28
CA LYS A 186 14.89 7.63 -14.28
C LYS A 186 16.31 7.34 -14.75
N MET A 187 16.90 6.27 -14.25
CA MET A 187 18.21 5.78 -14.66
C MET A 187 18.28 4.26 -14.46
N ASP A 188 19.40 3.67 -14.79
CA ASP A 188 19.64 2.26 -14.52
C ASP A 188 19.45 1.94 -13.03
N PRO A 189 18.61 0.97 -12.67
CA PRO A 189 18.27 0.68 -11.26
C PRO A 189 19.47 0.25 -10.41
N GLU A 190 20.40 -0.52 -10.96
CA GLU A 190 21.60 -0.95 -10.23
C GLU A 190 22.53 0.23 -9.98
N MET A 191 22.74 1.10 -10.98
CA MET A 191 23.52 2.31 -10.81
C MET A 191 22.89 3.25 -9.77
N LEU A 192 21.56 3.40 -9.79
CA LEU A 192 20.86 4.18 -8.80
C LEU A 192 21.04 3.63 -7.39
N ALA A 193 20.92 2.30 -7.22
CA ALA A 193 21.15 1.64 -5.94
C ALA A 193 22.58 1.84 -5.44
N ARG A 194 23.58 1.79 -6.32
CA ARG A 194 24.98 2.08 -5.98
C ARG A 194 25.16 3.52 -5.50
N LEU A 195 24.55 4.48 -6.18
CA LEU A 195 24.61 5.89 -5.77
C LEU A 195 23.98 6.09 -4.38
N VAL A 196 22.81 5.48 -4.15
CA VAL A 196 22.12 5.55 -2.85
C VAL A 196 22.98 4.92 -1.76
N PHE A 197 23.53 3.73 -1.99
CA PHE A 197 24.42 3.05 -1.05
C PHE A 197 25.66 3.89 -0.71
N CYS A 198 26.32 4.44 -1.71
CA CYS A 198 27.48 5.30 -1.51
C CYS A 198 27.12 6.58 -0.74
N PHE A 199 25.98 7.19 -1.05
CA PHE A 199 25.54 8.40 -0.37
C PHE A 199 25.15 8.12 1.09
N GLU A 200 24.46 7.02 1.37
CA GLU A 200 24.11 6.63 2.73
C GLU A 200 25.36 6.37 3.59
N ASN A 201 26.39 5.80 2.99
CA ASN A 201 27.65 5.43 3.63
C ASN A 201 28.75 6.50 3.41
N ASN A 202 28.40 7.75 3.15
CA ASN A 202 29.35 8.82 2.98
C ASN A 202 30.32 8.89 4.18
N PRO A 203 31.67 8.92 3.97
CA PRO A 203 32.67 8.90 5.01
C PRO A 203 32.59 10.06 6.02
N GLU A 204 31.89 11.14 5.70
CA GLU A 204 31.64 12.23 6.65
C GLU A 204 30.60 11.87 7.75
N ARG A 205 29.94 10.74 7.64
CA ARG A 205 29.07 10.25 8.72
C ARG A 205 29.94 9.64 9.83
N GLU A 206 29.84 10.21 11.03
CA GLU A 206 30.51 9.79 12.25
C GLU A 206 30.11 8.37 12.76
N ALA A 207 29.20 7.69 12.13
CA ALA A 207 28.81 6.34 12.51
C ALA A 207 29.83 5.35 11.95
N GLY A 208 30.68 4.80 12.77
CA GLY A 208 31.62 3.72 12.43
C GLY A 208 30.95 2.41 11.97
N HIS A 209 29.76 2.47 11.41
CA HIS A 209 28.97 1.36 10.90
C HIS A 209 28.57 1.63 9.45
N ILE A 210 28.90 0.69 8.57
CA ILE A 210 28.48 0.73 7.16
C ILE A 210 27.13 0.02 7.06
N SER A 211 26.12 0.73 6.55
CA SER A 211 24.84 0.11 6.18
C SER A 211 25.04 -0.83 4.99
N GLY A 212 24.41 -2.00 5.01
CA GLY A 212 24.45 -2.92 3.87
C GLY A 212 23.70 -2.38 2.64
N ALA A 213 23.91 -3.01 1.50
CA ALA A 213 23.33 -2.58 0.23
C ALA A 213 21.87 -3.01 0.04
N GLN A 214 21.35 -3.90 0.90
CA GLN A 214 20.01 -4.48 0.81
C GLN A 214 18.91 -3.43 0.73
N ASP A 215 19.00 -2.36 1.55
CA ASP A 215 18.02 -1.27 1.56
C ASP A 215 18.01 -0.48 0.26
N ALA A 216 19.20 -0.10 -0.21
CA ALA A 216 19.35 0.66 -1.45
C ALA A 216 18.87 -0.14 -2.67
N ILE A 217 19.21 -1.42 -2.74
CA ILE A 217 18.81 -2.32 -3.84
C ILE A 217 17.30 -2.52 -3.80
N GLY A 218 16.73 -2.87 -2.64
CA GLY A 218 15.29 -3.12 -2.51
C GLY A 218 14.39 -1.91 -2.76
N ILE A 219 14.92 -0.68 -2.62
CA ILE A 219 14.21 0.55 -2.98
C ILE A 219 14.30 0.83 -4.49
N CYS A 220 15.48 0.62 -5.10
CA CYS A 220 15.77 1.05 -6.46
C CYS A 220 15.46 -0.01 -7.52
N MET A 221 15.57 -1.30 -7.18
CA MET A 221 15.24 -2.39 -8.09
C MET A 221 13.72 -2.60 -8.15
N PRO A 222 13.12 -2.64 -9.35
CA PRO A 222 11.68 -2.84 -9.46
C PRO A 222 11.27 -4.29 -9.18
N GLY A 223 10.15 -4.48 -8.50
CA GLY A 223 9.56 -5.79 -8.24
C GLY A 223 10.28 -6.57 -7.15
N LEU A 224 10.35 -7.88 -7.33
CA LEU A 224 11.06 -8.81 -6.45
C LEU A 224 12.51 -8.92 -6.91
N ALA A 225 13.45 -8.70 -6.00
CA ALA A 225 14.89 -8.80 -6.27
C ALA A 225 15.57 -9.73 -5.28
N ARG A 226 16.57 -10.48 -5.74
CA ARG A 226 17.53 -11.16 -4.88
C ARG A 226 18.94 -10.71 -5.22
N HIS A 227 19.76 -10.61 -4.19
CA HIS A 227 21.13 -10.14 -4.31
C HIS A 227 22.06 -11.01 -3.47
N TYR A 228 23.13 -11.51 -4.10
CA TYR A 228 24.05 -12.50 -3.56
C TYR A 228 25.25 -11.85 -2.90
N TYR A 229 25.48 -12.15 -1.64
CA TYR A 229 26.60 -11.63 -0.85
C TYR A 229 27.58 -12.73 -0.50
N ASP A 230 28.87 -12.37 -0.55
CA ASP A 230 29.97 -13.22 -0.21
C ASP A 230 31.06 -12.32 0.38
N ASN A 231 30.96 -12.08 1.69
CA ASN A 231 31.88 -11.27 2.48
C ASN A 231 32.14 -9.86 1.89
N SER A 232 31.12 -9.22 1.31
CA SER A 232 31.22 -7.87 0.75
C SER A 232 29.96 -7.06 1.02
N PHE A 233 30.08 -5.72 1.14
CA PHE A 233 28.94 -4.83 1.34
C PHE A 233 28.09 -4.65 0.08
N TRP A 234 28.68 -4.84 -1.11
CA TRP A 234 27.96 -4.83 -2.38
C TRP A 234 27.84 -6.25 -2.92
N PRO A 235 26.65 -6.67 -3.39
CA PRO A 235 26.46 -8.04 -3.85
C PRO A 235 27.27 -8.35 -5.12
N LYS A 236 27.68 -9.60 -5.26
CA LYS A 236 28.36 -10.10 -6.47
C LYS A 236 27.38 -10.31 -7.63
N LYS A 237 26.11 -10.53 -7.33
CA LYS A 237 25.06 -10.77 -8.33
C LYS A 237 23.74 -10.20 -7.84
N ILE A 238 23.00 -9.58 -8.77
CA ILE A 238 21.64 -9.10 -8.55
C ILE A 238 20.76 -9.71 -9.63
N GLU A 239 19.63 -10.26 -9.24
CA GLU A 239 18.59 -10.75 -10.11
C GLU A 239 17.26 -10.15 -9.66
N ASN A 240 16.39 -9.77 -10.60
CA ASN A 240 15.05 -9.30 -10.27
C ASN A 240 14.01 -9.81 -11.26
N THR A 241 12.76 -9.81 -10.83
CA THR A 241 11.61 -10.10 -11.66
C THR A 241 10.48 -9.10 -11.39
N VAL A 242 9.79 -8.73 -12.46
CA VAL A 242 8.56 -7.96 -12.48
C VAL A 242 7.44 -8.74 -13.16
N ASP A 243 7.61 -10.07 -13.26
CA ASP A 243 6.62 -10.95 -13.87
C ASP A 243 5.25 -10.78 -13.20
N GLU A 244 4.23 -10.56 -14.02
CA GLU A 244 2.89 -10.22 -13.53
C GLU A 244 2.29 -11.33 -12.64
N MET A 245 2.53 -12.59 -12.98
CA MET A 245 1.99 -13.72 -12.19
C MET A 245 2.67 -13.80 -10.82
N THR A 246 3.98 -13.62 -10.78
CA THR A 246 4.76 -13.58 -9.55
C THR A 246 4.37 -12.38 -8.68
N MET A 247 4.20 -11.20 -9.27
CA MET A 247 3.75 -10.01 -8.51
C MET A 247 2.35 -10.20 -7.95
N ARG A 248 1.41 -10.75 -8.72
CA ARG A 248 0.05 -11.06 -8.23
C ARG A 248 0.05 -12.13 -7.15
N PHE A 249 0.93 -13.12 -7.25
CA PHE A 249 1.08 -14.12 -6.19
C PHE A 249 1.46 -13.45 -4.88
N LEU A 250 2.48 -12.58 -4.88
CA LEU A 250 2.91 -11.85 -3.69
C LEU A 250 1.83 -10.89 -3.16
N GLU A 251 1.19 -10.12 -4.03
CA GLU A 251 0.10 -9.19 -3.65
C GLU A 251 -1.09 -9.89 -2.99
N ASN A 252 -1.38 -11.12 -3.38
CA ASN A 252 -2.50 -11.87 -2.83
C ASN A 252 -2.19 -12.57 -1.50
N HIS A 253 -0.91 -12.79 -1.18
CA HIS A 253 -0.52 -13.60 -0.02
C HIS A 253 0.31 -12.86 1.03
N ILE A 254 0.83 -11.66 0.72
CA ILE A 254 1.54 -10.83 1.70
C ILE A 254 0.57 -9.85 2.36
N VAL A 255 0.57 -9.83 3.69
CA VAL A 255 -0.17 -8.87 4.50
C VAL A 255 0.81 -8.13 5.41
N LEU A 256 0.82 -6.80 5.33
CA LEU A 256 1.61 -5.95 6.21
C LEU A 256 0.81 -5.61 7.46
N ILE A 257 1.32 -6.02 8.61
CA ILE A 257 0.73 -5.69 9.92
C ILE A 257 1.60 -4.60 10.55
N PRO A 258 1.10 -3.35 10.70
CA PRO A 258 1.87 -2.30 11.35
C PRO A 258 2.05 -2.61 12.85
N LEU A 259 3.29 -2.56 13.29
CA LEU A 259 3.66 -2.66 14.70
C LEU A 259 4.05 -1.27 15.23
N GLU A 260 4.12 -1.16 16.56
CA GLU A 260 4.62 0.07 17.18
C GLU A 260 6.06 0.40 16.74
N PRO A 261 6.39 1.69 16.57
CA PRO A 261 7.75 2.12 16.24
C PRO A 261 8.76 1.62 17.26
N ARG A 262 9.97 1.29 16.81
CA ARG A 262 11.06 0.89 17.70
C ARG A 262 11.41 1.99 18.67
N ARG A 263 11.59 1.64 19.95
CA ARG A 263 12.04 2.58 20.98
C ARG A 263 13.41 3.18 20.62
N GLN A 264 13.63 4.44 20.95
CA GLN A 264 14.94 5.08 20.80
C GLN A 264 16.00 4.29 21.59
N GLY A 265 17.17 4.07 20.99
CA GLY A 265 18.28 3.32 21.60
C GLY A 265 18.20 1.81 21.48
N CYS A 266 17.14 1.25 20.85
CA CYS A 266 17.10 -0.18 20.56
C CYS A 266 18.11 -0.50 19.44
N SER A 267 19.18 -1.22 19.78
CA SER A 267 20.10 -1.79 18.80
C SER A 267 19.51 -3.07 18.24
N VAL A 268 19.51 -3.20 16.91
CA VAL A 268 19.04 -4.41 16.21
C VAL A 268 20.14 -5.48 16.17
N VAL A 269 21.37 -5.12 16.53
CA VAL A 269 22.57 -5.99 16.44
C VAL A 269 22.92 -6.61 17.78
N ASP A 270 22.64 -5.91 18.88
CA ASP A 270 23.02 -6.36 20.22
C ASP A 270 22.29 -7.65 20.61
N GLY A 271 23.08 -8.59 21.17
CA GLY A 271 22.55 -9.87 21.67
C GLY A 271 22.29 -10.95 20.61
N LYS A 272 22.66 -10.73 19.35
CA LYS A 272 22.53 -11.77 18.33
C LYS A 272 23.71 -12.75 18.39
N SER A 273 23.38 -14.03 18.44
CA SER A 273 24.35 -15.11 18.28
C SER A 273 24.43 -15.49 16.79
N ILE A 274 25.51 -15.07 16.13
CA ILE A 274 25.80 -15.36 14.75
C ILE A 274 26.85 -16.48 14.70
N ASP A 275 26.52 -17.57 14.02
CA ASP A 275 27.41 -18.69 13.78
C ASP A 275 27.18 -19.30 12.38
N ALA A 276 28.14 -20.12 11.94
CA ALA A 276 28.12 -20.67 10.58
C ALA A 276 26.84 -21.49 10.29
N ALA A 277 26.36 -22.29 11.23
CA ALA A 277 25.19 -23.13 11.02
C ALA A 277 23.91 -22.30 10.86
N LYS A 278 23.76 -21.21 11.64
CA LYS A 278 22.61 -20.32 11.51
C LYS A 278 22.64 -19.51 10.22
N VAL A 279 23.83 -19.06 9.80
CA VAL A 279 23.96 -18.31 8.55
C VAL A 279 23.73 -19.23 7.34
N GLU A 280 24.21 -20.47 7.37
CA GLU A 280 23.90 -21.48 6.37
C GLU A 280 22.40 -21.77 6.29
N ALA A 281 21.74 -21.97 7.42
CA ALA A 281 20.29 -22.17 7.48
C ALA A 281 19.52 -20.96 6.89
N LEU A 282 19.96 -19.73 7.22
CA LEU A 282 19.39 -18.51 6.66
C LEU A 282 19.55 -18.42 5.15
N ALA A 283 20.74 -18.77 4.62
CA ALA A 283 21.03 -18.77 3.19
C ALA A 283 20.15 -19.80 2.45
N ASN A 284 20.05 -21.02 3.00
CA ASN A 284 19.24 -22.09 2.44
C ASN A 284 17.74 -21.74 2.44
N ALA A 285 17.24 -21.13 3.52
CA ALA A 285 15.86 -20.67 3.62
C ALA A 285 15.56 -19.57 2.59
N ALA A 286 16.50 -18.64 2.35
CA ALA A 286 16.33 -17.62 1.35
C ALA A 286 16.26 -18.21 -0.07
N GLU A 287 17.09 -19.21 -0.38
CA GLU A 287 17.07 -19.88 -1.69
C GLU A 287 15.76 -20.65 -1.90
N ALA A 288 15.33 -21.43 -0.91
CA ALA A 288 14.05 -22.14 -0.94
C ALA A 288 12.84 -21.18 -1.09
N CYS A 289 12.86 -20.08 -0.38
CA CYS A 289 11.83 -19.03 -0.45
C CYS A 289 11.74 -18.43 -1.88
N TRP A 290 12.88 -18.10 -2.50
CA TRP A 290 12.89 -17.59 -3.87
C TRP A 290 12.28 -18.59 -4.85
N ASP A 291 12.67 -19.85 -4.75
CA ASP A 291 12.16 -20.91 -5.62
C ASP A 291 10.68 -21.17 -5.43
N ALA A 292 10.18 -21.11 -4.19
CA ALA A 292 8.76 -21.22 -3.87
C ALA A 292 7.95 -20.08 -4.48
N ILE A 293 8.43 -18.84 -4.37
CA ILE A 293 7.77 -17.67 -4.95
C ILE A 293 7.68 -17.80 -6.48
N LEU A 294 8.77 -18.16 -7.16
CA LEU A 294 8.78 -18.30 -8.62
C LEU A 294 7.89 -19.44 -9.12
N ARG A 295 7.68 -20.47 -8.31
CA ARG A 295 6.73 -21.56 -8.59
C ARG A 295 5.30 -21.29 -8.16
N HIS A 296 5.05 -20.15 -7.51
CA HIS A 296 3.77 -19.79 -6.88
C HIS A 296 3.31 -20.83 -5.85
N ASP A 297 4.26 -21.44 -5.17
CA ASP A 297 4.03 -22.46 -4.13
C ASP A 297 3.83 -21.78 -2.77
N LEU A 298 2.56 -21.61 -2.38
CA LEU A 298 2.21 -20.96 -1.12
C LEU A 298 2.67 -21.77 0.11
N ALA A 299 2.65 -23.09 0.04
CA ALA A 299 3.08 -23.92 1.15
C ALA A 299 4.59 -23.76 1.41
N GLY A 300 5.40 -23.89 0.36
CA GLY A 300 6.85 -23.67 0.46
C GLY A 300 7.24 -22.20 0.75
N PHE A 301 6.39 -21.24 0.43
CA PHE A 301 6.63 -19.84 0.78
C PHE A 301 6.33 -19.55 2.26
N ALA A 302 5.44 -20.32 2.89
CA ALA A 302 5.02 -20.17 4.28
C ALA A 302 5.92 -20.92 5.29
N GLU A 303 6.82 -21.81 4.83
CA GLU A 303 7.82 -22.51 5.63
C GLU A 303 9.05 -21.63 5.94
#